data_10d0d7be8aa2340859b1046100e98edf
#
_entry.id   10d0d7be8aa2340859b1046100e98edf
#
_cell.length_a   1.000
_cell.length_b   1.000
_cell.length_c   1.000
_cell.angle_alpha   90.00
_cell.angle_beta   90.00
_cell.angle_gamma   90.00
#
_symmetry.space_group_name_H-M   'P 1'
#
loop_
_entity.id
_entity.type
_entity.pdbx_description
1 polymer ?
#
loop_
_entity_poly.entity_id
_entity_poly.type
_entity_poly.pdbx_seq_one_letter_code
_entity_poly.pdbx_strand_id
1 'polypeptide(L)'
;LPSKYGDRFVNITTSISLLESSKIRILNKSSFYETPSYPDNSKPKFINVVIKVTSELSPENFASILIGIEEKLGRKRINKNDPRTCDIDIIDYNGQIISFNCGDLQFIVPHKKMTSRNFVLYPLQEIAPNWKHPKTKAKVSSLINNLADENRKSILKIDKNWYNYKIINQKDLIKKVKNYNKFLNPETLSKAYTFALNAHKDQKRDSGDPYLSHPVAVANILSDLKLDSATIATGLLHDTIEDTN
;
A
#
# COMPACT_ATOMS: atom_id res chain seq x y z
N LEU A 1 -20.72 -0.35 2.28
CA LEU A 1 -20.33 -0.06 3.66
C LEU A 1 -18.80 -0.14 3.76
N PRO A 2 -18.11 0.81 4.39
CA PRO A 2 -16.69 0.67 4.64
C PRO A 2 -16.47 -0.60 5.47
N SER A 3 -15.48 -1.41 5.06
CA SER A 3 -15.15 -2.62 5.83
C SER A 3 -14.66 -2.20 7.22
N LYS A 4 -14.89 -3.03 8.24
CA LYS A 4 -14.35 -2.87 9.61
C LYS A 4 -12.83 -2.57 9.62
N TYR A 5 -12.14 -2.86 8.52
CA TYR A 5 -10.70 -2.74 8.35
C TYR A 5 -10.28 -1.57 7.46
N GLY A 6 -11.17 -0.64 7.16
CA GLY A 6 -10.90 0.52 6.31
C GLY A 6 -10.83 0.20 4.80
N ASP A 7 -10.41 1.18 4.02
CA ASP A 7 -10.18 1.00 2.58
C ASP A 7 -8.83 0.30 2.34
N ARG A 8 -8.86 -0.81 1.61
CA ARG A 8 -7.70 -1.66 1.33
C ARG A 8 -6.58 -0.94 0.57
N PHE A 9 -6.94 -0.03 -0.34
CA PHE A 9 -5.96 0.75 -1.10
C PHE A 9 -5.32 1.83 -0.21
N VAL A 10 -6.12 2.47 0.61
CA VAL A 10 -5.66 3.46 1.58
C VAL A 10 -4.67 2.82 2.55
N ASN A 11 -4.95 1.62 3.05
CA ASN A 11 -4.04 0.91 3.94
C ASN A 11 -2.68 0.64 3.28
N ILE A 12 -2.68 0.23 2.00
CA ILE A 12 -1.43 -0.02 1.25
C ILE A 12 -0.68 1.29 1.00
N THR A 13 -1.35 2.32 0.54
CA THR A 13 -0.69 3.61 0.24
C THR A 13 -0.14 4.27 1.51
N THR A 14 -0.88 4.19 2.61
CA THR A 14 -0.40 4.64 3.92
C THR A 14 0.81 3.83 4.38
N SER A 15 0.80 2.50 4.20
CA SER A 15 1.97 1.68 4.55
C SER A 15 3.21 2.06 3.75
N ILE A 16 3.06 2.34 2.46
CA ILE A 16 4.14 2.80 1.59
C ILE A 16 4.69 4.16 2.06
N SER A 17 3.83 5.12 2.37
CA SER A 17 4.24 6.43 2.91
C SER A 17 4.97 6.31 4.25
N LEU A 18 4.52 5.40 5.12
CA LEU A 18 5.22 5.14 6.40
C LEU A 18 6.59 4.48 6.20
N LEU A 19 6.76 3.64 5.16
CA LEU A 19 8.07 3.11 4.80
C LEU A 19 9.02 4.23 4.36
N GLU A 20 8.58 5.11 3.46
CA GLU A 20 9.37 6.27 3.00
C GLU A 20 9.77 7.17 4.17
N SER A 21 8.85 7.48 5.08
CA SER A 21 9.13 8.25 6.32
C SER A 21 10.12 7.55 7.27
N SER A 22 10.29 6.24 7.13
CA SER A 22 11.24 5.44 7.92
C SER A 22 12.60 5.27 7.23
N LYS A 23 12.96 6.15 6.28
CA LYS A 23 14.22 6.11 5.51
C LYS A 23 14.37 4.85 4.65
N ILE A 24 13.26 4.27 4.22
CA ILE A 24 13.22 3.14 3.28
C ILE A 24 12.79 3.70 1.92
N ARG A 25 13.73 3.78 0.99
CA ARG A 25 13.48 4.37 -0.34
C ARG A 25 12.81 3.35 -1.25
N ILE A 26 11.68 3.72 -1.85
CA ILE A 26 10.98 2.91 -2.85
C ILE A 26 11.68 3.06 -4.20
N LEU A 27 12.12 1.95 -4.79
CA LEU A 27 12.77 1.93 -6.11
C LEU A 27 11.78 1.58 -7.23
N ASN A 28 10.82 0.69 -6.94
CA ASN A 28 9.81 0.29 -7.91
C ASN A 28 8.58 -0.27 -7.18
N LYS A 29 7.41 -0.15 -7.82
CA LYS A 29 6.13 -0.62 -7.31
C LYS A 29 5.35 -1.30 -8.43
N SER A 30 4.79 -2.48 -8.16
CA SER A 30 3.90 -3.17 -9.10
C SER A 30 2.55 -2.47 -9.21
N SER A 31 1.77 -2.85 -10.19
CA SER A 31 0.33 -2.62 -10.20
C SER A 31 -0.32 -3.28 -8.97
N PHE A 32 -1.53 -2.86 -8.63
CA PHE A 32 -2.35 -3.55 -7.65
C PHE A 32 -2.94 -4.83 -8.23
N TYR A 33 -3.01 -5.87 -7.41
CA TYR A 33 -3.59 -7.15 -7.78
C TYR A 33 -4.66 -7.55 -6.79
N GLU A 34 -5.84 -7.89 -7.28
CA GLU A 34 -6.95 -8.37 -6.45
C GLU A 34 -6.98 -9.90 -6.46
N THR A 35 -7.15 -10.49 -5.27
CA THR A 35 -7.31 -11.93 -5.10
C THR A 35 -8.45 -12.25 -4.15
N PRO A 36 -9.12 -13.41 -4.30
CA PRO A 36 -10.11 -13.88 -3.34
C PRO A 36 -9.54 -14.01 -1.93
N SER A 37 -10.38 -13.88 -0.93
CA SER A 37 -10.02 -14.21 0.45
C SER A 37 -9.87 -15.72 0.60
N TYR A 38 -8.89 -16.18 1.39
CA TYR A 38 -8.66 -17.60 1.66
C TYR A 38 -8.70 -17.86 3.18
N PRO A 39 -9.30 -18.94 3.64
CA PRO A 39 -10.00 -20.00 2.90
C PRO A 39 -11.44 -19.66 2.50
N ASP A 40 -11.98 -18.54 2.93
CA ASP A 40 -13.38 -18.16 2.78
C ASP A 40 -13.55 -17.07 1.72
N ASN A 41 -14.01 -17.47 0.52
CA ASN A 41 -14.21 -16.57 -0.61
C ASN A 41 -15.40 -15.61 -0.45
N SER A 42 -16.25 -15.78 0.58
CA SER A 42 -17.35 -14.86 0.90
C SER A 42 -16.85 -13.57 1.55
N LYS A 43 -15.64 -13.59 2.10
CA LYS A 43 -15.01 -12.41 2.71
C LYS A 43 -14.48 -11.44 1.67
N PRO A 44 -14.28 -10.17 2.04
CA PRO A 44 -13.73 -9.16 1.14
C PRO A 44 -12.40 -9.62 0.53
N LYS A 45 -12.26 -9.49 -0.78
CA LYS A 45 -11.04 -9.81 -1.52
C LYS A 45 -9.84 -9.00 -1.02
N PHE A 46 -8.64 -9.53 -1.17
CA PHE A 46 -7.40 -8.84 -0.85
C PHE A 46 -6.90 -7.99 -2.02
N ILE A 47 -6.24 -6.87 -1.69
CA ILE A 47 -5.42 -6.11 -2.64
C ILE A 47 -3.97 -6.34 -2.26
N ASN A 48 -3.15 -6.65 -3.25
CA ASN A 48 -1.75 -6.99 -3.08
C ASN A 48 -0.89 -6.12 -3.99
N VAL A 49 0.31 -5.79 -3.52
CA VAL A 49 1.34 -5.06 -4.26
C VAL A 49 2.70 -5.60 -3.84
N VAL A 50 3.64 -5.64 -4.77
CA VAL A 50 5.06 -5.88 -4.45
C VAL A 50 5.81 -4.61 -4.71
N ILE A 51 6.66 -4.22 -3.77
CA ILE A 51 7.54 -3.06 -3.87
C ILE A 51 9.00 -3.50 -3.79
N LYS A 52 9.84 -2.85 -4.59
CA LYS A 52 11.29 -2.94 -4.49
C LYS A 52 11.80 -1.74 -3.75
N VAL A 53 12.58 -1.97 -2.71
CA VAL A 53 13.09 -0.90 -1.85
C VAL A 53 14.61 -0.98 -1.72
N THR A 54 15.23 0.10 -1.26
CA THR A 54 16.61 0.09 -0.75
C THR A 54 16.63 0.67 0.65
N SER A 55 17.51 0.12 1.49
CA SER A 55 17.70 0.52 2.87
C SER A 55 19.08 0.07 3.34
N GLU A 56 19.67 0.80 4.27
CA GLU A 56 20.93 0.45 4.95
C GLU A 56 20.70 -0.31 6.27
N LEU A 57 19.44 -0.61 6.60
CA LEU A 57 19.08 -1.29 7.83
C LEU A 57 19.47 -2.78 7.78
N SER A 58 19.80 -3.36 8.93
CA SER A 58 19.91 -4.81 9.06
C SER A 58 18.54 -5.48 8.86
N PRO A 59 18.48 -6.79 8.52
CA PRO A 59 17.22 -7.52 8.39
C PRO A 59 16.29 -7.38 9.59
N GLU A 60 16.87 -7.42 10.82
CA GLU A 60 16.11 -7.32 12.08
C GLU A 60 15.53 -5.91 12.27
N ASN A 61 16.32 -4.88 12.03
CA ASN A 61 15.87 -3.49 12.14
C ASN A 61 14.82 -3.17 11.06
N PHE A 62 15.02 -3.70 9.85
CA PHE A 62 14.04 -3.58 8.78
C PHE A 62 12.71 -4.24 9.17
N ALA A 63 12.73 -5.48 9.66
CA ALA A 63 11.54 -6.19 10.12
C ALA A 63 10.84 -5.47 11.28
N SER A 64 11.60 -4.89 12.22
CA SER A 64 11.04 -4.11 13.34
C SER A 64 10.22 -2.91 12.83
N ILE A 65 10.71 -2.21 11.81
CA ILE A 65 9.97 -1.09 11.18
C ILE A 65 8.69 -1.61 10.54
N LEU A 66 8.72 -2.74 9.81
CA LEU A 66 7.53 -3.31 9.18
C LEU A 66 6.46 -3.67 10.22
N ILE A 67 6.86 -4.29 11.33
CA ILE A 67 5.97 -4.60 12.45
C ILE A 67 5.33 -3.32 13.00
N GLY A 68 6.12 -2.29 13.27
CA GLY A 68 5.63 -1.01 13.77
C GLY A 68 4.66 -0.31 12.80
N ILE A 69 4.84 -0.46 11.48
CA ILE A 69 3.91 0.04 10.47
C ILE A 69 2.59 -0.73 10.52
N GLU A 70 2.64 -2.07 10.57
CA GLU A 70 1.43 -2.89 10.69
C GLU A 70 0.62 -2.54 11.96
N GLU A 71 1.29 -2.30 13.08
CA GLU A 71 0.66 -1.90 14.34
C GLU A 71 0.01 -0.52 14.24
N LYS A 72 0.70 0.46 13.64
CA LYS A 72 0.14 1.80 13.36
C LYS A 72 -1.10 1.74 12.48
N LEU A 73 -1.17 0.77 11.57
CA LEU A 73 -2.35 0.52 10.72
C LEU A 73 -3.45 -0.30 11.44
N GLY A 74 -3.31 -0.52 12.76
CA GLY A 74 -4.32 -1.16 13.58
C GLY A 74 -4.25 -2.69 13.60
N ARG A 75 -3.14 -3.29 13.17
CA ARG A 75 -2.94 -4.74 13.29
C ARG A 75 -2.79 -5.12 14.77
N LYS A 76 -3.72 -5.94 15.27
CA LYS A 76 -3.62 -6.60 16.58
C LYS A 76 -3.35 -8.08 16.36
N ARG A 77 -2.25 -8.60 16.91
CA ARG A 77 -1.85 -10.02 16.82
C ARG A 77 -2.52 -10.82 17.94
N ILE A 78 -3.85 -11.05 17.85
CA ILE A 78 -4.59 -11.81 18.86
C ILE A 78 -4.66 -13.28 18.46
N ASN A 79 -5.10 -13.58 17.22
CA ASN A 79 -5.18 -14.95 16.73
C ASN A 79 -4.49 -15.10 15.37
N LYS A 80 -4.04 -16.34 15.06
CA LYS A 80 -3.50 -16.69 13.76
C LYS A 80 -4.64 -16.67 12.74
N ASN A 81 -4.46 -15.91 11.64
CA ASN A 81 -5.44 -15.71 10.54
C ASN A 81 -6.61 -14.75 10.84
N ASP A 82 -6.56 -13.94 11.89
CA ASP A 82 -7.54 -12.87 12.04
C ASP A 82 -7.48 -11.92 10.84
N PRO A 83 -8.63 -11.40 10.39
CA PRO A 83 -8.67 -10.37 9.37
C PRO A 83 -7.89 -9.14 9.86
N ARG A 84 -7.03 -8.61 8.98
CA ARG A 84 -6.09 -7.54 9.30
C ARG A 84 -6.17 -6.42 8.28
N THR A 85 -5.81 -5.21 8.70
CA THR A 85 -5.80 -4.02 7.86
C THR A 85 -4.70 -4.05 6.81
N CYS A 86 -3.52 -4.52 7.20
CA CYS A 86 -2.35 -4.67 6.34
C CYS A 86 -1.46 -5.82 6.83
N ASP A 87 -0.75 -6.46 5.90
CA ASP A 87 0.25 -7.50 6.14
C ASP A 87 1.46 -7.21 5.26
N ILE A 88 2.67 -7.17 5.82
CA ILE A 88 3.89 -6.81 5.09
C ILE A 88 4.90 -7.95 5.21
N ASP A 89 5.06 -8.70 4.13
CA ASP A 89 5.99 -9.83 4.06
C ASP A 89 7.32 -9.40 3.41
N ILE A 90 8.46 -9.85 3.94
CA ILE A 90 9.77 -9.74 3.30
C ILE A 90 9.92 -10.93 2.33
N ILE A 91 9.89 -10.65 1.04
CA ILE A 91 9.96 -11.68 0.00
C ILE A 91 11.41 -12.04 -0.33
N ASP A 92 12.25 -11.04 -0.46
CA ASP A 92 13.66 -11.16 -0.77
C ASP A 92 14.46 -10.10 -0.02
N TYR A 93 15.68 -10.44 0.39
CA TYR A 93 16.62 -9.51 1.01
C TYR A 93 18.01 -9.72 0.39
N ASN A 94 18.32 -8.94 -0.63
CA ASN A 94 19.59 -8.99 -1.37
C ASN A 94 19.97 -10.38 -1.90
N GLY A 95 18.99 -11.22 -2.24
CA GLY A 95 19.22 -12.60 -2.71
C GLY A 95 19.77 -13.55 -1.64
N GLN A 96 19.70 -13.17 -0.36
CA GLN A 96 20.18 -13.97 0.75
C GLN A 96 19.15 -15.01 1.22
N ILE A 97 19.64 -16.07 1.83
CA ILE A 97 18.82 -17.07 2.52
C ILE A 97 19.11 -16.88 4.01
N ILE A 98 18.18 -16.23 4.71
CA ILE A 98 18.36 -15.88 6.11
C ILE A 98 17.16 -16.27 6.96
N SER A 99 17.41 -16.53 8.24
CA SER A 99 16.37 -16.71 9.24
C SER A 99 16.80 -15.96 10.49
N PHE A 100 15.92 -15.12 11.02
CA PHE A 100 16.18 -14.32 12.21
C PHE A 100 14.89 -14.11 13.00
N ASN A 101 15.02 -13.69 14.25
CA ASN A 101 13.89 -13.32 15.10
C ASN A 101 13.82 -11.80 15.26
N CYS A 102 12.61 -11.27 15.30
CA CYS A 102 12.32 -9.89 15.68
C CYS A 102 11.21 -9.93 16.74
N GLY A 103 11.55 -9.72 17.99
CA GLY A 103 10.70 -10.07 19.12
C GLY A 103 10.34 -11.56 19.09
N ASP A 104 9.08 -11.88 19.30
CA ASP A 104 8.57 -13.26 19.26
C ASP A 104 8.31 -13.79 17.83
N LEU A 105 8.60 -13.02 16.80
CA LEU A 105 8.34 -13.38 15.42
C LEU A 105 9.58 -13.89 14.72
N GLN A 106 9.46 -15.07 14.11
CA GLN A 106 10.48 -15.63 13.24
C GLN A 106 10.26 -15.20 11.79
N PHE A 107 11.28 -14.59 11.21
CA PHE A 107 11.35 -14.26 9.78
C PHE A 107 12.22 -15.26 9.05
N ILE A 108 11.76 -15.68 7.88
CA ILE A 108 12.48 -16.56 6.96
C ILE A 108 12.41 -15.95 5.59
N VAL A 109 13.57 -15.64 5.02
CA VAL A 109 13.71 -15.02 3.71
C VAL A 109 14.55 -15.93 2.81
N PRO A 110 14.08 -16.26 1.62
CA PRO A 110 12.79 -15.94 1.02
C PRO A 110 11.61 -16.49 1.80
N HIS A 111 10.48 -15.75 1.77
CA HIS A 111 9.28 -16.17 2.50
C HIS A 111 8.84 -17.59 2.09
N LYS A 112 8.70 -18.51 3.04
CA LYS A 112 8.49 -19.95 2.82
C LYS A 112 7.41 -20.31 1.80
N LYS A 113 6.31 -19.56 1.77
CA LYS A 113 5.14 -19.85 0.92
C LYS A 113 5.10 -19.03 -0.36
N MET A 114 6.13 -18.22 -0.67
CA MET A 114 6.07 -17.31 -1.80
C MET A 114 5.91 -18.02 -3.15
N THR A 115 6.53 -19.20 -3.29
CA THR A 115 6.53 -19.95 -4.55
C THR A 115 5.18 -20.54 -4.96
N SER A 116 4.21 -20.59 -4.02
CA SER A 116 2.84 -21.06 -4.25
C SER A 116 1.80 -19.94 -4.21
N ARG A 117 2.22 -18.68 -4.10
CA ARG A 117 1.32 -17.52 -3.94
C ARG A 117 1.30 -16.68 -5.22
N ASN A 118 0.20 -16.75 -5.97
CA ASN A 118 0.00 -15.94 -7.18
C ASN A 118 0.13 -14.43 -6.88
N PHE A 119 -0.43 -13.97 -5.76
CA PHE A 119 -0.40 -12.57 -5.33
C PHE A 119 0.99 -12.05 -4.93
N VAL A 120 1.98 -12.93 -4.85
CA VAL A 120 3.40 -12.58 -4.73
C VAL A 120 4.08 -12.65 -6.09
N LEU A 121 3.88 -13.76 -6.83
CA LEU A 121 4.66 -14.05 -8.04
C LEU A 121 4.31 -13.14 -9.22
N TYR A 122 3.01 -12.84 -9.45
CA TYR A 122 2.61 -11.95 -10.56
C TYR A 122 3.12 -10.51 -10.37
N PRO A 123 2.89 -9.84 -9.22
CA PRO A 123 3.44 -8.51 -9.01
C PRO A 123 4.98 -8.50 -8.95
N LEU A 124 5.63 -9.57 -8.45
CA LEU A 124 7.08 -9.71 -8.48
C LEU A 124 7.60 -9.80 -9.92
N GLN A 125 6.95 -10.58 -10.80
CA GLN A 125 7.30 -10.68 -12.21
C GLN A 125 7.20 -9.31 -12.91
N GLU A 126 6.23 -8.50 -12.56
CA GLU A 126 6.04 -7.17 -13.15
C GLU A 126 7.24 -6.26 -12.88
N ILE A 127 7.76 -6.23 -11.66
CA ILE A 127 8.82 -5.29 -11.26
C ILE A 127 10.24 -5.88 -11.29
N ALA A 128 10.35 -7.20 -11.33
CA ALA A 128 11.62 -7.92 -11.34
C ALA A 128 11.55 -9.20 -12.21
N PRO A 129 11.32 -9.09 -13.55
CA PRO A 129 11.10 -10.24 -14.43
C PRO A 129 12.27 -11.22 -14.47
N ASN A 130 13.48 -10.74 -14.21
CA ASN A 130 14.71 -11.54 -14.19
C ASN A 130 15.05 -12.12 -12.81
N TRP A 131 14.21 -11.89 -11.80
CA TRP A 131 14.44 -12.41 -10.46
C TRP A 131 14.45 -13.94 -10.44
N LYS A 132 15.38 -14.48 -9.65
CA LYS A 132 15.50 -15.92 -9.42
C LYS A 132 15.46 -16.20 -7.93
N HIS A 133 14.73 -17.23 -7.56
CA HIS A 133 14.64 -17.67 -6.17
C HIS A 133 16.04 -18.03 -5.63
N PRO A 134 16.51 -17.39 -4.54
CA PRO A 134 17.89 -17.54 -4.05
C PRO A 134 18.33 -18.98 -3.83
N LYS A 135 17.43 -19.85 -3.31
CA LYS A 135 17.73 -21.26 -3.01
C LYS A 135 17.63 -22.16 -4.25
N THR A 136 16.49 -22.09 -4.96
CA THR A 136 16.21 -23.04 -6.05
C THR A 136 16.72 -22.59 -7.41
N LYS A 137 17.14 -21.33 -7.54
CA LYS A 137 17.53 -20.66 -8.79
C LYS A 137 16.42 -20.61 -9.85
N ALA A 138 15.19 -21.02 -9.51
CA ALA A 138 14.04 -20.98 -10.39
C ALA A 138 13.68 -19.53 -10.74
N LYS A 139 13.40 -19.26 -12.03
CA LYS A 139 12.92 -17.97 -12.50
C LYS A 139 11.49 -17.72 -12.01
N VAL A 140 11.12 -16.47 -11.77
CA VAL A 140 9.76 -16.11 -11.36
C VAL A 140 8.71 -16.61 -12.37
N SER A 141 8.98 -16.54 -13.68
CA SER A 141 8.11 -17.07 -14.72
C SER A 141 7.87 -18.58 -14.60
N SER A 142 8.93 -19.36 -14.30
CA SER A 142 8.81 -20.81 -14.08
C SER A 142 7.97 -21.11 -12.82
N LEU A 143 8.12 -20.32 -11.77
CA LEU A 143 7.32 -20.48 -10.55
C LEU A 143 5.83 -20.19 -10.83
N ILE A 144 5.51 -19.20 -11.66
CA ILE A 144 4.14 -18.91 -12.08
C ILE A 144 3.56 -20.07 -12.88
N ASN A 145 4.32 -20.62 -13.83
CA ASN A 145 3.87 -21.77 -14.65
C ASN A 145 3.58 -23.02 -13.81
N ASN A 146 4.24 -23.16 -12.66
CA ASN A 146 4.03 -24.28 -11.72
C ASN A 146 2.84 -24.07 -10.77
N LEU A 147 2.19 -22.91 -10.78
CA LEU A 147 0.96 -22.69 -10.01
C LEU A 147 -0.18 -23.52 -10.61
N ALA A 148 -1.07 -24.02 -9.76
CA ALA A 148 -2.32 -24.62 -10.19
C ALA A 148 -3.16 -23.64 -11.04
N ASP A 149 -3.91 -24.15 -12.02
CA ASP A 149 -4.69 -23.35 -12.96
C ASP A 149 -5.69 -22.42 -12.25
N GLU A 150 -6.33 -22.90 -11.20
CA GLU A 150 -7.24 -22.12 -10.37
C GLU A 150 -6.53 -20.92 -9.75
N ASN A 151 -5.33 -21.11 -9.21
CA ASN A 151 -4.52 -20.04 -8.64
C ASN A 151 -4.09 -19.03 -9.70
N ARG A 152 -3.75 -19.49 -10.91
CA ARG A 152 -3.38 -18.60 -12.01
C ARG A 152 -4.55 -17.72 -12.46
N LYS A 153 -5.78 -18.27 -12.46
CA LYS A 153 -7.00 -17.57 -12.90
C LYS A 153 -7.64 -16.71 -11.81
N SER A 154 -7.30 -16.93 -10.54
CA SER A 154 -7.94 -16.24 -9.41
C SER A 154 -7.36 -14.86 -9.09
N ILE A 155 -6.36 -14.39 -9.84
CA ILE A 155 -5.74 -13.08 -9.65
C ILE A 155 -6.13 -12.12 -10.77
N LEU A 156 -6.50 -10.91 -10.38
CA LEU A 156 -6.87 -9.83 -11.30
C LEU A 156 -5.91 -8.67 -11.14
N LYS A 157 -5.20 -8.32 -12.21
CA LYS A 157 -4.44 -7.08 -12.26
C LYS A 157 -5.41 -5.90 -12.34
N ILE A 158 -5.29 -4.95 -11.42
CA ILE A 158 -6.11 -3.75 -11.40
C ILE A 158 -5.40 -2.69 -12.23
N ASP A 159 -6.08 -2.14 -13.22
CA ASP A 159 -5.54 -1.09 -14.07
C ASP A 159 -5.20 0.16 -13.23
N LYS A 160 -4.08 0.85 -13.57
CA LYS A 160 -3.68 2.13 -12.97
C LYS A 160 -4.81 3.17 -13.03
N ASN A 161 -5.64 3.13 -14.07
CA ASN A 161 -6.80 4.01 -14.20
C ASN A 161 -7.85 3.78 -13.10
N TRP A 162 -7.98 2.56 -12.58
CA TRP A 162 -8.90 2.27 -11.49
C TRP A 162 -8.41 2.89 -10.15
N TYR A 163 -7.10 2.98 -9.94
CA TYR A 163 -6.51 3.70 -8.79
C TYR A 163 -6.76 5.21 -8.89
N ASN A 164 -6.59 5.79 -10.08
CA ASN A 164 -6.93 7.20 -10.34
C ASN A 164 -8.44 7.48 -10.17
N TYR A 165 -9.30 6.48 -10.39
CA TYR A 165 -10.75 6.58 -10.12
C TYR A 165 -11.08 6.65 -8.62
N LYS A 166 -10.19 6.16 -7.74
CA LYS A 166 -10.35 6.22 -6.28
C LYS A 166 -9.60 7.38 -5.61
N ILE A 167 -8.75 8.11 -6.31
CA ILE A 167 -8.33 9.43 -5.84
C ILE A 167 -9.58 10.30 -5.90
N ILE A 168 -10.15 10.55 -4.75
CA ILE A 168 -11.36 11.36 -4.65
C ILE A 168 -11.10 12.70 -5.33
N ASN A 169 -11.88 13.03 -6.35
CA ASN A 169 -11.78 14.34 -6.97
C ASN A 169 -12.36 15.42 -6.04
N GLN A 170 -12.06 16.66 -6.32
CA GLN A 170 -12.48 17.80 -5.52
C GLN A 170 -13.99 17.81 -5.21
N LYS A 171 -14.84 17.55 -6.23
CA LYS A 171 -16.31 17.55 -6.08
C LYS A 171 -16.79 16.44 -5.15
N ASP A 172 -16.22 15.26 -5.31
CA ASP A 172 -16.59 14.09 -4.51
C ASP A 172 -16.10 14.21 -3.07
N LEU A 173 -14.90 14.78 -2.84
CA LEU A 173 -14.40 15.08 -1.49
C LEU A 173 -15.34 16.06 -0.78
N ILE A 174 -15.70 17.17 -1.43
CA ILE A 174 -16.63 18.17 -0.88
C ILE A 174 -17.99 17.52 -0.57
N LYS A 175 -18.53 16.74 -1.51
CA LYS A 175 -19.80 16.03 -1.34
C LYS A 175 -19.74 15.06 -0.14
N LYS A 176 -18.64 14.32 -0.02
CA LYS A 176 -18.42 13.37 1.08
C LYS A 176 -18.39 14.07 2.43
N VAL A 177 -17.65 15.15 2.56
CA VAL A 177 -17.56 15.95 3.81
C VAL A 177 -18.90 16.61 4.14
N LYS A 178 -19.63 17.12 3.15
CA LYS A 178 -20.95 17.74 3.32
C LYS A 178 -21.98 16.76 3.90
N ASN A 179 -21.86 15.47 3.65
CA ASN A 179 -22.79 14.46 4.16
C ASN A 179 -22.78 14.33 5.69
N TYR A 180 -21.68 14.67 6.35
CA TYR A 180 -21.60 14.58 7.82
C TYR A 180 -21.31 15.92 8.50
N ASN A 181 -20.73 16.90 7.81
CA ASN A 181 -20.43 18.23 8.34
C ASN A 181 -21.39 19.27 7.75
N LYS A 182 -22.45 19.59 8.51
CA LYS A 182 -23.46 20.56 8.10
C LYS A 182 -22.93 22.01 8.03
N PHE A 183 -21.82 22.28 8.72
CA PHE A 183 -21.17 23.60 8.78
C PHE A 183 -20.00 23.73 7.80
N LEU A 184 -19.87 22.78 6.89
CA LEU A 184 -18.82 22.83 5.86
C LEU A 184 -18.92 24.10 5.04
N ASN A 185 -17.80 24.84 4.97
CA ASN A 185 -17.60 25.82 3.90
C ASN A 185 -16.95 25.10 2.68
N PRO A 186 -17.71 24.82 1.61
CA PRO A 186 -17.17 24.10 0.44
C PRO A 186 -16.03 24.85 -0.23
N GLU A 187 -16.03 26.18 -0.16
CA GLU A 187 -15.02 27.03 -0.80
C GLU A 187 -13.65 26.81 -0.17
N THR A 188 -13.56 26.63 1.14
CA THR A 188 -12.29 26.35 1.85
C THR A 188 -11.63 25.07 1.33
N LEU A 189 -12.39 23.98 1.25
CA LEU A 189 -11.87 22.71 0.72
C LEU A 189 -11.55 22.81 -0.78
N SER A 190 -12.37 23.55 -1.53
CA SER A 190 -12.14 23.78 -2.95
C SER A 190 -10.83 24.52 -3.18
N LYS A 191 -10.57 25.60 -2.45
CA LYS A 191 -9.33 26.38 -2.52
C LYS A 191 -8.11 25.55 -2.12
N ALA A 192 -8.19 24.79 -1.01
CA ALA A 192 -7.11 23.94 -0.55
C ALA A 192 -6.76 22.85 -1.60
N TYR A 193 -7.77 22.21 -2.18
CA TYR A 193 -7.56 21.20 -3.23
C TYR A 193 -6.91 21.80 -4.49
N THR A 194 -7.41 22.94 -4.95
CA THR A 194 -6.88 23.62 -6.13
C THR A 194 -5.46 24.11 -5.88
N PHE A 195 -5.17 24.61 -4.69
CA PHE A 195 -3.82 25.04 -4.32
C PHE A 195 -2.84 23.86 -4.32
N ALA A 196 -3.17 22.75 -3.67
CA ALA A 196 -2.37 21.53 -3.67
C ALA A 196 -2.14 20.99 -5.10
N LEU A 197 -3.20 21.01 -5.95
CA LEU A 197 -3.11 20.60 -7.34
C LEU A 197 -2.09 21.46 -8.12
N ASN A 198 -2.13 22.76 -7.96
CA ASN A 198 -1.23 23.68 -8.66
C ASN A 198 0.20 23.60 -8.14
N ALA A 199 0.37 23.47 -6.82
CA ALA A 199 1.67 23.37 -6.18
C ALA A 199 2.44 22.10 -6.62
N HIS A 200 1.74 20.98 -6.79
CA HIS A 200 2.33 19.68 -7.12
C HIS A 200 2.12 19.23 -8.59
N LYS A 201 1.65 20.11 -9.49
CA LYS A 201 1.24 19.77 -10.87
C LYS A 201 2.32 19.07 -11.69
N ASP A 202 3.58 19.47 -11.49
CA ASP A 202 4.74 18.98 -12.25
C ASP A 202 5.59 17.98 -11.45
N GLN A 203 5.19 17.71 -10.20
CA GLN A 203 5.92 16.82 -9.31
C GLN A 203 5.42 15.37 -9.43
N LYS A 204 6.37 14.45 -9.36
CA LYS A 204 6.11 13.01 -9.29
C LYS A 204 6.80 12.43 -8.07
N ARG A 205 6.17 11.46 -7.46
CA ARG A 205 6.80 10.64 -6.41
C ARG A 205 7.87 9.73 -7.03
N ASP A 206 8.77 9.22 -6.23
CA ASP A 206 9.78 8.22 -6.66
C ASP A 206 9.13 7.00 -7.36
N SER A 207 7.87 6.70 -7.04
CA SER A 207 7.06 5.66 -7.69
C SER A 207 6.58 6.02 -9.10
N GLY A 208 6.78 7.27 -9.55
CA GLY A 208 6.30 7.80 -10.84
C GLY A 208 4.84 8.29 -10.83
N ASP A 209 4.12 8.14 -9.71
CA ASP A 209 2.76 8.66 -9.55
C ASP A 209 2.76 10.19 -9.38
N PRO A 210 1.69 10.92 -9.78
CA PRO A 210 1.58 12.34 -9.49
C PRO A 210 1.68 12.60 -7.99
N TYR A 211 2.46 13.60 -7.58
CA TYR A 211 2.67 13.91 -6.15
C TYR A 211 1.36 14.22 -5.43
N LEU A 212 0.45 14.94 -6.08
CA LEU A 212 -0.89 15.26 -5.56
C LEU A 212 -1.67 14.03 -5.03
N SER A 213 -1.36 12.83 -5.52
CA SER A 213 -2.06 11.60 -5.09
C SER A 213 -1.97 11.37 -3.59
N HIS A 214 -0.86 11.79 -2.95
CA HIS A 214 -0.64 11.65 -1.52
C HIS A 214 -1.54 12.59 -0.68
N PRO A 215 -1.47 13.91 -0.83
CA PRO A 215 -2.32 14.81 -0.03
C PRO A 215 -3.82 14.57 -0.24
N VAL A 216 -4.23 14.17 -1.44
CA VAL A 216 -5.63 13.80 -1.70
C VAL A 216 -6.02 12.49 -0.98
N ALA A 217 -5.13 11.51 -0.92
CA ALA A 217 -5.37 10.29 -0.16
C ALA A 217 -5.47 10.57 1.35
N VAL A 218 -4.58 11.42 1.90
CA VAL A 218 -4.64 11.87 3.29
C VAL A 218 -5.97 12.56 3.59
N ALA A 219 -6.38 13.53 2.76
CA ALA A 219 -7.66 14.24 2.92
C ALA A 219 -8.86 13.28 2.87
N ASN A 220 -8.81 12.27 2.01
CA ASN A 220 -9.86 11.25 1.92
C ASN A 220 -9.94 10.40 3.20
N ILE A 221 -8.80 10.00 3.78
CA ILE A 221 -8.74 9.29 5.07
C ILE A 221 -9.35 10.15 6.19
N LEU A 222 -8.93 11.41 6.29
CA LEU A 222 -9.43 12.34 7.30
C LEU A 222 -10.95 12.53 7.17
N SER A 223 -11.47 12.52 5.93
CA SER A 223 -12.92 12.56 5.67
C SER A 223 -13.65 11.27 6.07
N ASP A 224 -13.02 10.10 5.96
CA ASP A 224 -13.56 8.82 6.45
C ASP A 224 -13.65 8.78 7.97
N LEU A 225 -12.70 9.42 8.64
CA LEU A 225 -12.69 9.64 10.10
C LEU A 225 -13.69 10.73 10.53
N LYS A 226 -14.42 11.35 9.60
CA LYS A 226 -15.40 12.43 9.82
C LYS A 226 -14.82 13.64 10.53
N LEU A 227 -13.55 13.95 10.28
CA LEU A 227 -12.90 15.12 10.86
C LEU A 227 -13.43 16.42 10.22
N ASP A 228 -13.16 17.54 10.86
CA ASP A 228 -13.62 18.85 10.42
C ASP A 228 -12.91 19.32 9.13
N SER A 229 -13.49 20.35 8.50
CA SER A 229 -12.99 20.85 7.22
C SER A 229 -11.60 21.50 7.29
N ALA A 230 -11.22 22.06 8.46
CA ALA A 230 -9.90 22.65 8.64
C ALA A 230 -8.83 21.55 8.68
N THR A 231 -9.08 20.48 9.42
CA THR A 231 -8.20 19.30 9.48
C THR A 231 -8.02 18.65 8.09
N ILE A 232 -9.12 18.54 7.31
CA ILE A 232 -9.06 17.97 5.95
C ILE A 232 -8.28 18.90 5.01
N ALA A 233 -8.48 20.22 5.10
CA ALA A 233 -7.72 21.20 4.33
C ALA A 233 -6.23 21.16 4.69
N THR A 234 -5.89 21.04 5.97
CA THR A 234 -4.50 20.84 6.41
C THR A 234 -3.91 19.56 5.80
N GLY A 235 -4.66 18.46 5.77
CA GLY A 235 -4.23 17.23 5.11
C GLY A 235 -4.01 17.38 3.60
N LEU A 236 -4.71 18.30 2.93
CA LEU A 236 -4.43 18.63 1.51
C LEU A 236 -3.16 19.47 1.34
N LEU A 237 -2.79 20.25 2.32
CA LEU A 237 -1.75 21.29 2.23
C LEU A 237 -0.45 20.94 2.97
N HIS A 238 -0.40 19.83 3.71
CA HIS A 238 0.71 19.55 4.66
C HIS A 238 2.08 19.48 3.99
N ASP A 239 2.16 18.98 2.75
CA ASP A 239 3.43 18.87 2.02
C ASP A 239 3.73 20.10 1.14
N THR A 240 2.78 21.06 1.02
CA THR A 240 2.96 22.17 0.07
C THR A 240 4.03 23.18 0.51
N ILE A 241 4.33 23.26 1.81
CA ILE A 241 5.34 24.18 2.36
C ILE A 241 6.73 23.55 2.31
N GLU A 242 6.82 22.24 2.51
CA GLU A 242 8.11 21.52 2.61
C GLU A 242 8.63 21.10 1.22
N ASP A 243 7.73 20.75 0.31
CA ASP A 243 8.06 20.09 -0.96
C ASP A 243 7.84 20.97 -2.22
N THR A 244 7.39 22.22 -2.05
CA THR A 244 7.26 23.18 -3.15
C THR A 244 8.06 24.46 -2.88
N ASN A 245 9.09 24.70 -3.67
CA ASN A 245 9.83 25.98 -3.71
C ASN A 245 9.21 26.90 -4.77
#